data_df22fcf2ae274727f39098d68d73779c
#
_entry.id   df22fcf2ae274727f39098d68d73779c
#
_cell.length_a   1.000
_cell.length_b   1.000
_cell.length_c   1.000
_cell.angle_alpha   90.00
_cell.angle_beta   90.00
_cell.angle_gamma   90.00
#
_symmetry.space_group_name_H-M   'P 1'
#
loop_
_entity.id
_entity.type
_entity.pdbx_description
1 polymer ?
#
loop_
_entity_poly.entity_id
_entity_poly.type
_entity_poly.pdbx_seq_one_letter_code
_entity_poly.pdbx_strand_id
1 'polypeptide(L)'
;RTRSMKATKIIRDVIHSDIVFDQRFMKIIDTKEFQRLNRIKQLSCEYMVFPTATHTRMAHSLGTYYVMGKLIEHFSALLLEMGYEVKNEDKDLALCAALLHDIGHGPFSHTFEKIFMMKSHEDWAVSILKSTETEINSVILKEFGEDFLIRLTEIISKAYKHQDENGIFFIISTLVSSQVDADRMDYLLRDAYFTSVTTGNYDFKRLIRAFGVEKNSKGELIIFIHQKFIATLEEYILARYYMHKEVYQHSVKRQMEGILQKIFERAKQIYISDNEIEIASIIEKLFRNEKLSVEDYLKLDDTTLLYHVSLWQENKDEILSRLCKSFIERKKFKKYTFSQDSHIQITKFKEKINELLLENNKPPIEDYSKEYFYIEDDR
;
A
#
# COMPACT_ATOMS: atom_id res chain seq x y z
N ARG A 1 -26.37 7.70 -36.82
CA ARG A 1 -26.65 6.99 -35.53
C ARG A 1 -25.76 7.62 -34.50
N THR A 2 -26.28 8.55 -33.71
CA THR A 2 -25.65 9.19 -32.56
C THR A 2 -25.24 8.11 -31.56
N ARG A 3 -23.93 7.87 -31.37
CA ARG A 3 -23.40 7.13 -30.23
C ARG A 3 -23.93 7.82 -28.96
N SER A 4 -24.78 7.13 -28.20
CA SER A 4 -25.14 7.56 -26.84
C SER A 4 -23.81 7.88 -26.12
N MET A 5 -23.57 9.14 -25.81
CA MET A 5 -22.47 9.51 -24.90
C MET A 5 -22.76 8.80 -23.59
N LYS A 6 -21.97 7.73 -23.29
CA LYS A 6 -22.04 7.11 -21.97
C LYS A 6 -21.79 8.23 -20.97
N ALA A 7 -22.66 8.37 -19.97
CA ALA A 7 -22.50 9.36 -18.93
C ALA A 7 -21.12 9.15 -18.28
N THR A 8 -20.27 10.15 -18.36
CA THR A 8 -18.95 10.15 -17.77
C THR A 8 -18.94 11.07 -16.56
N LYS A 9 -18.16 10.71 -15.54
CA LYS A 9 -17.84 11.58 -14.41
C LYS A 9 -16.38 11.99 -14.46
N ILE A 10 -16.08 13.18 -13.99
CA ILE A 10 -14.73 13.73 -13.88
C ILE A 10 -14.39 13.87 -12.40
N ILE A 11 -13.27 13.31 -12.00
CA ILE A 11 -12.68 13.50 -10.67
C ILE A 11 -11.40 14.30 -10.86
N ARG A 12 -11.27 15.42 -10.15
CA ARG A 12 -10.06 16.26 -10.21
C ARG A 12 -8.99 15.70 -9.30
N ASP A 13 -7.79 15.54 -9.86
CA ASP A 13 -6.60 15.02 -9.18
C ASP A 13 -5.44 16.01 -9.27
N VAL A 14 -4.63 16.12 -8.21
CA VAL A 14 -3.54 17.11 -8.14
C VAL A 14 -2.35 16.76 -9.04
N ILE A 15 -2.20 15.50 -9.43
CA ILE A 15 -1.11 15.02 -10.28
C ILE A 15 -1.55 14.94 -11.75
N HIS A 16 -2.71 14.35 -11.99
CA HIS A 16 -3.19 14.00 -13.33
C HIS A 16 -4.27 14.94 -13.87
N SER A 17 -4.61 15.97 -13.11
CA SER A 17 -5.68 16.94 -13.44
C SER A 17 -7.06 16.26 -13.47
N ASP A 18 -7.73 16.24 -14.61
CA ASP A 18 -9.05 15.66 -14.73
C ASP A 18 -8.96 14.18 -15.13
N ILE A 19 -9.44 13.28 -14.27
CA ILE A 19 -9.56 11.85 -14.53
C ILE A 19 -11.01 11.54 -14.90
N VAL A 20 -11.21 10.97 -16.07
CA VAL A 20 -12.53 10.67 -16.63
C VAL A 20 -12.88 9.20 -16.38
N PHE A 21 -14.03 8.95 -15.78
CA PHE A 21 -14.57 7.63 -15.51
C PHE A 21 -15.87 7.40 -16.26
N ASP A 22 -16.06 6.22 -16.82
CA ASP A 22 -17.39 5.79 -17.26
C ASP A 22 -18.25 5.32 -16.07
N GLN A 23 -19.54 5.16 -16.29
CA GLN A 23 -20.49 4.83 -15.24
C GLN A 23 -20.19 3.50 -14.53
N ARG A 24 -19.61 2.50 -15.22
CA ARG A 24 -19.28 1.19 -14.65
C ARG A 24 -18.20 1.32 -13.59
N PHE A 25 -17.14 2.08 -13.89
CA PHE A 25 -16.06 2.37 -12.94
C PHE A 25 -16.53 3.26 -11.78
N MET A 26 -17.45 4.21 -12.04
CA MET A 26 -18.04 4.99 -10.95
C MET A 26 -18.82 4.13 -9.96
N LYS A 27 -19.55 3.11 -10.42
CA LYS A 27 -20.21 2.16 -9.52
C LYS A 27 -19.21 1.39 -8.65
N ILE A 28 -18.03 1.05 -9.16
CA ILE A 28 -16.94 0.44 -8.37
C ILE A 28 -16.44 1.43 -7.33
N ILE A 29 -16.15 2.67 -7.74
CA ILE A 29 -15.64 3.72 -6.86
C ILE A 29 -16.63 4.04 -5.73
N ASP A 30 -17.93 4.02 -6.01
CA ASP A 30 -18.98 4.31 -5.04
C ASP A 30 -19.25 3.17 -4.03
N THR A 31 -18.64 1.97 -4.19
CA THR A 31 -18.76 0.88 -3.22
C THR A 31 -18.11 1.20 -1.87
N LYS A 32 -18.67 0.72 -0.78
CA LYS A 32 -18.13 0.93 0.58
C LYS A 32 -16.70 0.40 0.72
N GLU A 33 -16.37 -0.70 0.04
CA GLU A 33 -15.06 -1.31 0.04
C GLU A 33 -14.01 -0.38 -0.59
N PHE A 34 -14.34 0.24 -1.73
CA PHE A 34 -13.44 1.21 -2.37
C PHE A 34 -13.36 2.51 -1.57
N GLN A 35 -14.49 3.03 -1.05
CA GLN A 35 -14.53 4.23 -0.22
C GLN A 35 -13.71 4.09 1.08
N ARG A 36 -13.51 2.87 1.58
CA ARG A 36 -12.62 2.59 2.72
C ARG A 36 -11.20 3.09 2.47
N LEU A 37 -10.69 2.99 1.23
CA LEU A 37 -9.34 3.46 0.87
C LEU A 37 -9.12 4.94 1.15
N ASN A 38 -10.19 5.74 1.24
CA ASN A 38 -10.09 7.16 1.61
C ASN A 38 -9.73 7.39 3.09
N ARG A 39 -9.82 6.36 3.92
CA ARG A 39 -9.45 6.38 5.34
C ARG A 39 -8.14 5.66 5.63
N ILE A 40 -7.38 5.30 4.60
CA ILE A 40 -6.06 4.65 4.70
C ILE A 40 -5.04 5.54 3.98
N LYS A 41 -4.08 6.08 4.73
CA LYS A 41 -3.01 6.90 4.15
C LYS A 41 -2.05 6.04 3.32
N GLN A 42 -1.62 6.59 2.20
CA GLN A 42 -0.67 5.93 1.30
C GLN A 42 0.66 5.64 1.98
N LEU A 43 1.18 6.60 2.74
CA LEU A 43 2.53 6.57 3.29
C LEU A 43 2.57 6.32 4.81
N SER A 44 1.54 5.65 5.38
CA SER A 44 1.56 5.28 6.80
C SER A 44 1.86 6.47 7.72
N CYS A 45 2.94 6.43 8.49
CA CYS A 45 3.37 7.46 9.43
C CYS A 45 4.19 8.61 8.80
N GLU A 46 4.35 8.67 7.49
CA GLU A 46 5.16 9.72 6.83
C GLU A 46 4.66 11.15 7.09
N TYR A 47 3.36 11.32 7.31
CA TYR A 47 2.80 12.65 7.67
C TYR A 47 3.42 13.23 8.94
N MET A 48 4.03 12.41 9.78
CA MET A 48 4.78 12.87 10.96
C MET A 48 6.16 13.43 10.61
N VAL A 49 6.64 13.21 9.39
CA VAL A 49 7.90 13.74 8.85
C VAL A 49 7.61 14.86 7.85
N PHE A 50 6.74 14.58 6.90
CA PHE A 50 6.27 15.48 5.85
C PHE A 50 4.81 15.80 6.11
N PRO A 51 4.48 16.94 6.75
CA PRO A 51 3.11 17.22 7.21
C PRO A 51 2.04 17.19 6.12
N THR A 52 2.42 17.40 4.86
CA THR A 52 1.55 17.35 3.69
C THR A 52 1.36 15.93 3.14
N ALA A 53 2.11 14.92 3.60
CA ALA A 53 2.00 13.53 3.16
C ALA A 53 0.76 12.83 3.76
N THR A 54 -0.42 13.39 3.51
CA THR A 54 -1.72 12.92 4.03
C THR A 54 -2.61 12.30 2.97
N HIS A 55 -2.13 12.16 1.73
CA HIS A 55 -2.87 11.57 0.64
C HIS A 55 -3.20 10.09 0.93
N THR A 56 -4.32 9.67 0.36
CA THR A 56 -4.92 8.37 0.66
C THR A 56 -4.67 7.35 -0.44
N ARG A 57 -4.85 6.08 -0.12
CA ARG A 57 -4.81 5.00 -1.12
C ARG A 57 -5.88 5.16 -2.19
N MET A 58 -7.03 5.76 -1.85
CA MET A 58 -8.04 6.09 -2.84
C MET A 58 -7.51 7.03 -3.91
N ALA A 59 -6.85 8.13 -3.51
CA ALA A 59 -6.28 9.10 -4.47
C ALA A 59 -5.22 8.42 -5.37
N HIS A 60 -4.39 7.57 -4.80
CA HIS A 60 -3.43 6.76 -5.56
C HIS A 60 -4.11 5.78 -6.53
N SER A 61 -5.11 5.02 -6.09
CA SER A 61 -5.84 4.08 -6.96
C SER A 61 -6.51 4.77 -8.15
N LEU A 62 -7.08 5.97 -7.95
CA LEU A 62 -7.62 6.78 -9.04
C LEU A 62 -6.52 7.23 -10.01
N GLY A 63 -5.36 7.63 -9.50
CA GLY A 63 -4.20 7.98 -10.31
C GLY A 63 -3.63 6.80 -11.08
N THR A 64 -3.53 5.64 -10.46
CA THR A 64 -3.06 4.40 -11.13
C THR A 64 -4.00 4.01 -12.27
N TYR A 65 -5.32 4.17 -12.10
CA TYR A 65 -6.30 4.01 -13.18
C TYR A 65 -5.99 4.96 -14.35
N TYR A 66 -5.70 6.23 -14.09
CA TYR A 66 -5.34 7.19 -15.13
C TYR A 66 -4.07 6.79 -15.88
N VAL A 67 -3.03 6.43 -15.14
CA VAL A 67 -1.74 5.98 -15.70
C VAL A 67 -1.95 4.74 -16.58
N MET A 68 -2.70 3.75 -16.09
CA MET A 68 -3.05 2.56 -16.87
C MET A 68 -3.81 2.92 -18.14
N GLY A 69 -4.73 3.87 -18.07
CA GLY A 69 -5.44 4.36 -19.28
C GLY A 69 -4.48 4.87 -20.35
N LYS A 70 -3.44 5.62 -19.94
CA LYS A 70 -2.40 6.11 -20.86
C LYS A 70 -1.49 5.01 -21.40
N LEU A 71 -1.13 4.06 -20.55
CA LEU A 71 -0.35 2.89 -20.97
C LEU A 71 -1.12 2.01 -21.93
N ILE A 72 -2.36 1.63 -21.62
CA ILE A 72 -3.14 0.73 -22.49
C ILE A 72 -3.51 1.40 -23.82
N GLU A 73 -3.69 2.72 -23.84
CA GLU A 73 -3.85 3.49 -25.08
C GLU A 73 -2.60 3.37 -25.96
N HIS A 74 -1.41 3.57 -25.39
CA HIS A 74 -0.13 3.46 -26.09
C HIS A 74 0.13 2.03 -26.60
N PHE A 75 -0.03 1.03 -25.73
CA PHE A 75 0.19 -0.37 -26.10
C PHE A 75 -0.83 -0.89 -27.11
N SER A 76 -2.10 -0.41 -27.05
CA SER A 76 -3.10 -0.76 -28.06
C SER A 76 -2.71 -0.28 -29.46
N ALA A 77 -2.10 0.89 -29.59
CA ALA A 77 -1.62 1.39 -30.87
C ALA A 77 -0.45 0.55 -31.39
N LEU A 78 0.54 0.22 -30.54
CA LEU A 78 1.66 -0.63 -30.92
C LEU A 78 1.22 -2.04 -31.33
N LEU A 79 0.32 -2.64 -30.59
CA LEU A 79 -0.21 -3.97 -30.87
C LEU A 79 -1.02 -3.99 -32.17
N LEU A 80 -1.78 -2.94 -32.44
CA LEU A 80 -2.54 -2.83 -33.70
C LEU A 80 -1.62 -2.77 -34.90
N GLU A 81 -0.48 -2.06 -34.85
CA GLU A 81 0.55 -2.06 -35.89
C GLU A 81 1.14 -3.46 -36.16
N MET A 82 1.16 -4.32 -35.12
CA MET A 82 1.59 -5.72 -35.22
C MET A 82 0.48 -6.68 -35.66
N GLY A 83 -0.74 -6.19 -35.92
CA GLY A 83 -1.91 -6.98 -36.33
C GLY A 83 -2.72 -7.56 -35.16
N TYR A 84 -2.50 -7.10 -33.90
CA TYR A 84 -3.27 -7.50 -32.72
C TYR A 84 -4.26 -6.41 -32.33
N GLU A 85 -5.51 -6.77 -32.18
CA GLU A 85 -6.54 -5.87 -31.64
C GLU A 85 -6.75 -6.10 -30.15
N VAL A 86 -6.53 -5.06 -29.33
CA VAL A 86 -6.87 -5.08 -27.91
C VAL A 86 -8.36 -4.79 -27.75
N LYS A 87 -9.11 -5.78 -27.30
CA LYS A 87 -10.57 -5.68 -27.14
C LYS A 87 -10.91 -4.69 -26.01
N ASN A 88 -12.12 -4.15 -26.04
CA ASN A 88 -12.59 -3.24 -24.98
C ASN A 88 -12.63 -3.94 -23.61
N GLU A 89 -12.93 -5.23 -23.58
CA GLU A 89 -12.92 -6.02 -22.32
C GLU A 89 -11.51 -6.11 -21.73
N ASP A 90 -10.47 -6.27 -22.54
CA ASP A 90 -9.07 -6.28 -22.06
C ASP A 90 -8.63 -4.92 -21.55
N LYS A 91 -9.09 -3.82 -22.19
CA LYS A 91 -8.87 -2.46 -21.69
C LYS A 91 -9.56 -2.24 -20.36
N ASP A 92 -10.82 -2.67 -20.24
CA ASP A 92 -11.57 -2.61 -18.99
C ASP A 92 -10.89 -3.42 -17.89
N LEU A 93 -10.34 -4.60 -18.22
CA LEU A 93 -9.61 -5.46 -17.28
C LEU A 93 -8.34 -4.78 -16.76
N ALA A 94 -7.56 -4.16 -17.66
CA ALA A 94 -6.36 -3.41 -17.27
C ALA A 94 -6.70 -2.25 -16.35
N LEU A 95 -7.73 -1.47 -16.69
CA LEU A 95 -8.19 -0.33 -15.90
C LEU A 95 -8.72 -0.75 -14.53
N CYS A 96 -9.50 -1.83 -14.49
CA CYS A 96 -10.06 -2.37 -13.26
C CYS A 96 -8.97 -2.92 -12.34
N ALA A 97 -7.99 -3.64 -12.90
CA ALA A 97 -6.85 -4.16 -12.14
C ALA A 97 -6.02 -3.01 -11.54
N ALA A 98 -5.75 -1.96 -12.29
CA ALA A 98 -5.05 -0.77 -11.80
C ALA A 98 -5.85 -0.02 -10.71
N LEU A 99 -7.17 0.08 -10.86
CA LEU A 99 -8.04 0.73 -9.87
C LEU A 99 -8.09 -0.05 -8.55
N LEU A 100 -8.04 -1.38 -8.60
CA LEU A 100 -8.34 -2.26 -7.47
C LEU A 100 -7.13 -2.99 -6.88
N HIS A 101 -5.92 -2.77 -7.40
CA HIS A 101 -4.72 -3.49 -6.92
C HIS A 101 -4.49 -3.31 -5.41
N ASP A 102 -4.83 -2.15 -4.86
CA ASP A 102 -4.62 -1.76 -3.46
C ASP A 102 -5.86 -1.97 -2.55
N ILE A 103 -6.98 -2.54 -3.08
CA ILE A 103 -8.24 -2.66 -2.33
C ILE A 103 -8.09 -3.47 -1.03
N GLY A 104 -7.12 -4.37 -0.98
CA GLY A 104 -6.84 -5.24 0.15
C GLY A 104 -5.94 -4.65 1.23
N HIS A 105 -5.40 -3.46 1.07
CA HIS A 105 -4.54 -2.87 2.10
C HIS A 105 -5.28 -2.57 3.41
N GLY A 106 -4.59 -2.88 4.52
CA GLY A 106 -5.02 -2.54 5.89
C GLY A 106 -4.50 -1.19 6.37
N PRO A 107 -4.91 -0.78 7.59
CA PRO A 107 -4.43 0.46 8.18
C PRO A 107 -2.92 0.47 8.37
N PHE A 108 -2.28 1.62 8.18
CA PHE A 108 -0.82 1.75 8.27
C PHE A 108 -0.04 0.72 7.43
N SER A 109 -0.69 0.15 6.40
CA SER A 109 -0.07 -0.72 5.39
C SER A 109 0.72 -1.90 6.01
N HIS A 110 1.98 -2.06 5.65
CA HIS A 110 2.81 -3.17 6.11
C HIS A 110 3.08 -3.21 7.63
N THR A 111 2.92 -2.09 8.33
CA THR A 111 3.05 -2.06 9.80
C THR A 111 1.97 -2.89 10.46
N PHE A 112 0.72 -2.76 9.98
CA PHE A 112 -0.40 -3.56 10.46
C PHE A 112 -0.24 -5.06 10.17
N GLU A 113 0.20 -5.40 8.97
CA GLU A 113 0.47 -6.81 8.59
C GLU A 113 1.48 -7.46 9.53
N LYS A 114 2.54 -6.73 9.92
CA LYS A 114 3.55 -7.19 10.87
C LYS A 114 3.01 -7.34 12.30
N ILE A 115 2.26 -6.35 12.79
CA ILE A 115 1.72 -6.35 14.16
C ILE A 115 0.82 -7.56 14.39
N PHE A 116 -0.05 -7.90 13.43
CA PHE A 116 -1.09 -8.89 13.59
C PHE A 116 -0.85 -10.18 12.78
N MET A 117 0.32 -10.33 12.15
CA MET A 117 0.69 -11.50 11.33
C MET A 117 -0.40 -11.86 10.32
N MET A 118 -0.93 -10.84 9.64
CA MET A 118 -2.05 -10.95 8.72
C MET A 118 -1.64 -11.57 7.37
N LYS A 119 -2.62 -12.04 6.61
CA LYS A 119 -2.46 -12.36 5.19
C LYS A 119 -1.94 -11.13 4.43
N SER A 120 -1.31 -11.36 3.28
CA SER A 120 -0.90 -10.28 2.39
C SER A 120 -2.10 -9.44 1.93
N HIS A 121 -1.83 -8.18 1.57
CA HIS A 121 -2.88 -7.32 1.02
C HIS A 121 -3.42 -7.84 -0.32
N GLU A 122 -2.61 -8.56 -1.12
CA GLU A 122 -3.07 -9.23 -2.33
C GLU A 122 -4.10 -10.34 -2.02
N ASP A 123 -3.86 -11.14 -0.98
CA ASP A 123 -4.80 -12.19 -0.53
C ASP A 123 -6.12 -11.57 -0.02
N TRP A 124 -6.03 -10.44 0.70
CA TRP A 124 -7.22 -9.71 1.11
C TRP A 124 -7.95 -9.09 -0.06
N ALA A 125 -7.24 -8.53 -1.06
CA ALA A 125 -7.86 -8.02 -2.27
C ALA A 125 -8.69 -9.10 -2.98
N VAL A 126 -8.10 -10.28 -3.20
CA VAL A 126 -8.81 -11.43 -3.79
C VAL A 126 -10.01 -11.85 -2.93
N SER A 127 -9.85 -11.89 -1.60
CA SER A 127 -10.94 -12.26 -0.69
C SER A 127 -12.11 -11.26 -0.76
N ILE A 128 -11.83 -9.96 -0.80
CA ILE A 128 -12.82 -8.89 -0.93
C ILE A 128 -13.56 -8.98 -2.27
N LEU A 129 -12.82 -9.16 -3.36
CA LEU A 129 -13.39 -9.21 -4.72
C LEU A 129 -14.24 -10.46 -4.96
N LYS A 130 -13.90 -11.59 -4.33
CA LYS A 130 -14.63 -12.85 -4.48
C LYS A 130 -15.78 -13.04 -3.48
N SER A 131 -15.85 -12.25 -2.42
CA SER A 131 -16.91 -12.38 -1.42
C SER A 131 -18.25 -11.90 -1.97
N THR A 132 -19.23 -12.79 -1.97
CA THR A 132 -20.62 -12.47 -2.39
C THR A 132 -21.33 -11.50 -1.44
N GLU A 133 -20.75 -11.20 -0.28
CA GLU A 133 -21.28 -10.26 0.72
C GLU A 133 -20.82 -8.81 0.47
N THR A 134 -19.90 -8.59 -0.48
CA THR A 134 -19.40 -7.26 -0.80
C THR A 134 -20.17 -6.60 -1.94
N GLU A 135 -20.31 -5.28 -1.85
CA GLU A 135 -20.92 -4.48 -2.92
C GLU A 135 -20.07 -4.55 -4.20
N ILE A 136 -18.74 -4.49 -4.04
CA ILE A 136 -17.81 -4.50 -5.17
C ILE A 136 -17.90 -5.81 -5.98
N ASN A 137 -18.05 -6.97 -5.34
CA ASN A 137 -18.29 -8.23 -6.04
C ASN A 137 -19.55 -8.16 -6.90
N SER A 138 -20.67 -7.73 -6.31
CA SER A 138 -21.95 -7.59 -7.00
C SER A 138 -21.86 -6.64 -8.20
N VAL A 139 -21.15 -5.53 -8.06
CA VAL A 139 -20.93 -4.55 -9.15
C VAL A 139 -20.10 -5.17 -10.27
N ILE A 140 -18.99 -5.83 -9.95
CA ILE A 140 -18.11 -6.43 -10.97
C ILE A 140 -18.86 -7.54 -11.73
N LEU A 141 -19.56 -8.44 -11.03
CA LEU A 141 -20.32 -9.50 -11.70
C LEU A 141 -21.40 -8.94 -12.61
N LYS A 142 -22.10 -7.89 -12.19
CA LYS A 142 -23.17 -7.26 -12.97
C LYS A 142 -22.67 -6.52 -14.19
N GLU A 143 -21.57 -5.77 -14.09
CA GLU A 143 -21.09 -4.88 -15.15
C GLU A 143 -20.13 -5.59 -16.12
N PHE A 144 -19.40 -6.63 -15.66
CA PHE A 144 -18.31 -7.25 -16.41
C PHE A 144 -18.42 -8.78 -16.51
N GLY A 145 -19.09 -9.45 -15.58
CA GLY A 145 -19.31 -10.90 -15.59
C GLY A 145 -18.28 -11.70 -14.78
N GLU A 146 -18.54 -13.01 -14.69
CA GLU A 146 -17.77 -13.93 -13.84
C GLU A 146 -16.36 -14.21 -14.38
N ASP A 147 -16.21 -14.44 -15.69
CA ASP A 147 -14.90 -14.68 -16.32
C ASP A 147 -13.96 -13.48 -16.13
N PHE A 148 -14.50 -12.28 -16.23
CA PHE A 148 -13.75 -11.05 -15.94
C PHE A 148 -13.27 -11.01 -14.50
N LEU A 149 -14.09 -11.38 -13.51
CA LEU A 149 -13.70 -11.42 -12.10
C LEU A 149 -12.57 -12.45 -11.86
N ILE A 150 -12.61 -13.60 -12.52
CA ILE A 150 -11.56 -14.62 -12.43
C ILE A 150 -10.23 -14.03 -12.95
N ARG A 151 -10.22 -13.48 -14.16
CA ARG A 151 -9.04 -12.87 -14.78
C ARG A 151 -8.49 -11.69 -13.94
N LEU A 152 -9.36 -10.85 -13.41
CA LEU A 152 -9.01 -9.73 -12.54
C LEU A 152 -8.29 -10.22 -11.27
N THR A 153 -8.83 -11.24 -10.61
CA THR A 153 -8.24 -11.77 -9.37
C THR A 153 -6.90 -12.48 -9.63
N GLU A 154 -6.71 -13.09 -10.81
CA GLU A 154 -5.42 -13.65 -11.21
C GLU A 154 -4.35 -12.57 -11.40
N ILE A 155 -4.70 -11.43 -11.99
CA ILE A 155 -3.77 -10.30 -12.15
C ILE A 155 -3.38 -9.75 -10.78
N ILE A 156 -4.35 -9.48 -9.90
CA ILE A 156 -4.11 -8.87 -8.58
C ILE A 156 -3.29 -9.81 -7.69
N SER A 157 -3.56 -11.11 -7.72
CA SER A 157 -2.80 -12.10 -6.93
C SER A 157 -1.45 -12.47 -7.54
N LYS A 158 -1.14 -11.97 -8.74
CA LYS A 158 0.06 -12.34 -9.52
C LYS A 158 0.14 -13.84 -9.83
N ALA A 159 -0.99 -14.54 -9.80
CA ALA A 159 -1.11 -15.97 -10.03
C ALA A 159 -1.52 -16.26 -11.49
N TYR A 160 -0.74 -15.79 -12.43
CA TYR A 160 -1.02 -15.82 -13.87
C TYR A 160 -1.21 -17.25 -14.42
N LYS A 161 -2.44 -17.71 -14.44
CA LYS A 161 -2.83 -19.01 -14.99
C LYS A 161 -3.40 -18.91 -16.40
N HIS A 162 -4.00 -17.77 -16.74
CA HIS A 162 -4.48 -17.51 -18.10
C HIS A 162 -3.31 -17.26 -19.04
N GLN A 163 -3.29 -18.03 -20.11
CA GLN A 163 -2.46 -17.76 -21.28
C GLN A 163 -3.41 -17.48 -22.44
N ASP A 164 -3.36 -16.26 -22.96
CA ASP A 164 -4.08 -15.92 -24.17
C ASP A 164 -3.17 -16.15 -25.40
N GLU A 165 -3.76 -16.59 -26.51
CA GLU A 165 -3.03 -16.85 -27.75
C GLU A 165 -2.26 -15.64 -28.27
N ASN A 166 -2.70 -14.44 -27.92
CA ASN A 166 -2.15 -13.16 -28.39
C ASN A 166 -1.20 -12.49 -27.39
N GLY A 167 -1.02 -13.03 -26.18
CA GLY A 167 -0.15 -12.46 -25.14
C GLY A 167 -0.64 -11.13 -24.56
N ILE A 168 -1.89 -10.70 -24.80
CA ILE A 168 -2.44 -9.43 -24.31
C ILE A 168 -2.58 -9.46 -22.80
N PHE A 169 -3.00 -10.60 -22.23
CA PHE A 169 -3.08 -10.79 -20.78
C PHE A 169 -1.71 -10.64 -20.10
N PHE A 170 -0.65 -11.13 -20.74
CA PHE A 170 0.73 -10.92 -20.26
C PHE A 170 1.11 -9.43 -20.26
N ILE A 171 0.78 -8.70 -21.34
CA ILE A 171 1.02 -7.25 -21.40
C ILE A 171 0.30 -6.55 -20.25
N ILE A 172 -1.01 -6.80 -20.06
CA ILE A 172 -1.80 -6.20 -18.98
C ILE A 172 -1.18 -6.52 -17.61
N SER A 173 -0.85 -7.78 -17.36
CA SER A 173 -0.26 -8.22 -16.10
C SER A 173 1.07 -7.51 -15.80
N THR A 174 1.90 -7.32 -16.84
CA THR A 174 3.17 -6.59 -16.74
C THR A 174 2.96 -5.11 -16.46
N LEU A 175 1.95 -4.49 -17.05
CA LEU A 175 1.62 -3.08 -16.79
C LEU A 175 1.04 -2.83 -15.40
N VAL A 176 0.44 -3.85 -14.77
CA VAL A 176 -0.06 -3.78 -13.38
C VAL A 176 1.06 -4.04 -12.38
N SER A 177 2.00 -4.96 -12.68
CA SER A 177 3.05 -5.36 -11.73
C SER A 177 4.36 -5.68 -12.43
N SER A 178 5.26 -4.69 -12.51
CA SER A 178 6.62 -4.83 -13.04
C SER A 178 7.56 -3.79 -12.42
N GLN A 179 8.76 -3.59 -12.99
CA GLN A 179 9.66 -2.53 -12.50
C GLN A 179 9.26 -1.13 -12.95
N VAL A 180 8.50 -1.02 -14.05
CA VAL A 180 7.95 0.23 -14.59
C VAL A 180 6.49 -0.04 -14.92
N ASP A 181 5.64 0.00 -13.91
CA ASP A 181 4.21 -0.30 -13.97
C ASP A 181 3.36 0.93 -13.61
N ALA A 182 2.05 0.81 -13.78
CA ALA A 182 1.11 1.89 -13.53
C ALA A 182 1.11 2.34 -12.06
N ASP A 183 1.26 1.40 -11.13
CA ASP A 183 1.33 1.63 -9.69
C ASP A 183 2.53 2.55 -9.36
N ARG A 184 3.75 2.14 -9.73
CA ARG A 184 4.98 2.90 -9.47
C ARG A 184 4.99 4.25 -10.18
N MET A 185 4.46 4.30 -11.39
CA MET A 185 4.40 5.54 -12.17
C MET A 185 3.48 6.57 -11.52
N ASP A 186 2.39 6.19 -10.84
CA ASP A 186 1.57 7.11 -10.10
C ASP A 186 2.20 7.47 -8.76
N TYR A 187 2.52 6.48 -7.92
CA TYR A 187 2.90 6.80 -6.55
C TYR A 187 4.19 7.62 -6.47
N LEU A 188 5.17 7.40 -7.35
CA LEU A 188 6.40 8.20 -7.32
C LEU A 188 6.12 9.69 -7.51
N LEU A 189 5.30 10.06 -8.49
CA LEU A 189 4.92 11.46 -8.71
C LEU A 189 4.05 12.00 -7.58
N ARG A 190 3.09 11.21 -7.12
CA ARG A 190 2.15 11.60 -6.06
C ARG A 190 2.88 11.79 -4.74
N ASP A 191 3.71 10.84 -4.35
CA ASP A 191 4.47 10.92 -3.11
C ASP A 191 5.48 12.05 -3.15
N ALA A 192 6.18 12.27 -4.28
CA ALA A 192 7.07 13.40 -4.48
C ALA A 192 6.34 14.75 -4.30
N TYR A 193 5.14 14.86 -4.86
CA TYR A 193 4.32 16.07 -4.72
C TYR A 193 3.92 16.32 -3.26
N PHE A 194 3.35 15.32 -2.59
CA PHE A 194 2.86 15.46 -1.22
C PHE A 194 3.95 15.54 -0.16
N THR A 195 5.16 15.05 -0.44
CA THR A 195 6.34 15.22 0.43
C THR A 195 7.19 16.43 0.06
N SER A 196 6.89 17.09 -1.06
CA SER A 196 7.69 18.19 -1.63
C SER A 196 9.14 17.81 -1.95
N VAL A 197 9.40 16.53 -2.24
CA VAL A 197 10.72 16.03 -2.63
C VAL A 197 10.88 16.16 -4.15
N THR A 198 11.63 17.14 -4.58
CA THR A 198 11.77 17.49 -6.01
C THR A 198 12.52 16.43 -6.82
N THR A 199 13.41 15.67 -6.20
CA THR A 199 14.19 14.57 -6.82
C THR A 199 13.34 13.36 -7.18
N GLY A 200 12.10 13.25 -6.70
CA GLY A 200 11.15 12.20 -7.05
C GLY A 200 10.38 12.41 -8.36
N ASN A 201 10.59 13.53 -9.05
CA ASN A 201 9.91 13.82 -10.31
C ASN A 201 10.64 13.20 -11.52
N TYR A 202 9.89 12.88 -12.56
CA TYR A 202 10.38 12.38 -13.85
C TYR A 202 9.39 12.72 -14.98
N ASP A 203 9.84 12.65 -16.24
CA ASP A 203 8.99 12.95 -17.38
C ASP A 203 8.06 11.73 -17.71
N PHE A 204 6.90 11.74 -17.07
CA PHE A 204 5.86 10.72 -17.21
C PHE A 204 5.43 10.47 -18.66
N LYS A 205 5.17 11.54 -19.44
CA LYS A 205 4.68 11.41 -20.82
C LYS A 205 5.75 10.84 -21.73
N ARG A 206 7.00 11.23 -21.49
CA ARG A 206 8.13 10.73 -22.26
C ARG A 206 8.42 9.26 -21.93
N LEU A 207 8.26 8.87 -20.65
CA LEU A 207 8.44 7.47 -20.24
C LEU A 207 7.41 6.54 -20.90
N ILE A 208 6.12 6.94 -21.00
CA ILE A 208 5.13 6.15 -21.74
C ILE A 208 5.56 5.92 -23.21
N ARG A 209 6.06 6.96 -23.87
CA ARG A 209 6.52 6.86 -25.26
C ARG A 209 7.80 6.01 -25.43
N ALA A 210 8.49 5.75 -24.33
CA ALA A 210 9.71 4.94 -24.35
C ALA A 210 9.43 3.46 -24.52
N PHE A 211 8.23 2.99 -24.18
CA PHE A 211 7.86 1.59 -24.32
C PHE A 211 7.67 1.18 -25.78
N GLY A 212 8.18 -0.01 -26.11
CA GLY A 212 7.92 -0.74 -27.31
C GLY A 212 7.46 -2.16 -27.03
N VAL A 213 6.91 -2.82 -28.04
CA VAL A 213 6.51 -4.23 -28.02
C VAL A 213 7.10 -4.92 -29.23
N GLU A 214 7.64 -6.11 -29.05
CA GLU A 214 8.09 -6.96 -30.13
C GLU A 214 7.87 -8.44 -29.85
N LYS A 215 8.07 -9.32 -30.82
CA LYS A 215 8.11 -10.75 -30.59
C LYS A 215 9.55 -11.20 -30.35
N ASN A 216 9.74 -12.01 -29.31
CA ASN A 216 11.01 -12.70 -29.11
C ASN A 216 11.20 -13.85 -30.13
N SER A 217 12.33 -14.54 -30.05
CA SER A 217 12.67 -15.68 -30.93
C SER A 217 11.68 -16.86 -30.81
N LYS A 218 10.86 -16.92 -29.74
CA LYS A 218 9.82 -17.95 -29.53
C LYS A 218 8.44 -17.48 -30.01
N GLY A 219 8.32 -16.26 -30.55
CA GLY A 219 7.06 -15.69 -31.00
C GLY A 219 6.22 -15.06 -29.83
N GLU A 220 6.74 -14.99 -28.60
CA GLU A 220 6.07 -14.41 -27.46
C GLU A 220 6.23 -12.89 -27.46
N LEU A 221 5.18 -12.14 -27.08
CA LEU A 221 5.26 -10.69 -26.92
C LEU A 221 6.15 -10.34 -25.75
N ILE A 222 7.05 -9.39 -25.94
CA ILE A 222 7.90 -8.79 -24.92
C ILE A 222 7.79 -7.28 -24.94
N ILE A 223 7.90 -6.66 -23.76
CA ILE A 223 7.95 -5.21 -23.60
C ILE A 223 9.42 -4.80 -23.46
N PHE A 224 9.81 -3.73 -24.15
CA PHE A 224 11.16 -3.18 -24.07
C PHE A 224 11.13 -1.65 -24.01
N ILE A 225 12.25 -1.04 -23.67
CA ILE A 225 12.46 0.41 -23.74
C ILE A 225 13.35 0.73 -24.93
N HIS A 226 12.89 1.61 -25.80
CA HIS A 226 13.68 2.07 -26.93
C HIS A 226 14.98 2.74 -26.49
N GLN A 227 16.10 2.40 -27.09
CA GLN A 227 17.44 2.92 -26.78
C GLN A 227 17.50 4.45 -26.74
N LYS A 228 16.81 5.14 -27.63
CA LYS A 228 16.74 6.62 -27.67
C LYS A 228 16.12 7.26 -26.43
N PHE A 229 15.46 6.49 -25.55
CA PHE A 229 14.82 6.94 -24.31
C PHE A 229 15.52 6.43 -23.04
N ILE A 230 16.74 5.88 -23.15
CA ILE A 230 17.48 5.38 -21.98
C ILE A 230 17.62 6.45 -20.91
N ALA A 231 17.93 7.69 -21.26
CA ALA A 231 18.04 8.80 -20.32
C ALA A 231 16.72 9.06 -19.55
N THR A 232 15.55 8.86 -20.19
CA THR A 232 14.25 8.96 -19.52
C THR A 232 14.02 7.83 -18.53
N LEU A 233 14.47 6.62 -18.84
CA LEU A 233 14.43 5.49 -17.90
C LEU A 233 15.37 5.70 -16.72
N GLU A 234 16.58 6.22 -16.98
CA GLU A 234 17.55 6.56 -15.91
C GLU A 234 16.97 7.63 -14.96
N GLU A 235 16.32 8.68 -15.49
CA GLU A 235 15.62 9.69 -14.69
C GLU A 235 14.58 9.04 -13.77
N TYR A 236 13.74 8.14 -14.28
CA TYR A 236 12.75 7.41 -13.50
C TYR A 236 13.41 6.52 -12.42
N ILE A 237 14.48 5.81 -12.73
CA ILE A 237 15.20 4.95 -11.78
C ILE A 237 15.84 5.80 -10.67
N LEU A 238 16.41 6.96 -11.02
CA LEU A 238 17.00 7.89 -10.06
C LEU A 238 15.93 8.52 -9.18
N ALA A 239 14.78 8.94 -9.73
CA ALA A 239 13.65 9.43 -8.97
C ALA A 239 13.20 8.40 -7.93
N ARG A 240 13.04 7.14 -8.34
CA ARG A 240 12.71 6.03 -7.43
C ARG A 240 13.77 5.83 -6.34
N TYR A 241 15.04 5.85 -6.71
CA TYR A 241 16.16 5.73 -5.74
C TYR A 241 16.12 6.82 -4.68
N TYR A 242 15.94 8.08 -5.08
CA TYR A 242 15.88 9.19 -4.14
C TYR A 242 14.65 9.13 -3.26
N MET A 243 13.49 8.77 -3.79
CA MET A 243 12.27 8.58 -2.98
C MET A 243 12.47 7.49 -1.93
N HIS A 244 13.12 6.37 -2.28
CA HIS A 244 13.46 5.33 -1.30
C HIS A 244 14.38 5.87 -0.19
N LYS A 245 15.41 6.63 -0.55
CA LYS A 245 16.40 7.15 0.37
C LYS A 245 15.86 8.27 1.27
N GLU A 246 15.10 9.20 0.71
CA GLU A 246 14.68 10.41 1.39
C GLU A 246 13.33 10.28 2.10
N VAL A 247 12.43 9.46 1.56
CA VAL A 247 11.05 9.30 2.06
C VAL A 247 10.85 7.92 2.67
N TYR A 248 10.78 6.87 1.86
CA TYR A 248 10.27 5.56 2.32
C TYR A 248 11.11 4.93 3.43
N GLN A 249 12.40 5.22 3.50
CA GLN A 249 13.32 4.73 4.54
C GLN A 249 13.63 5.77 5.62
N HIS A 250 12.82 6.82 5.73
CA HIS A 250 13.10 7.89 6.68
C HIS A 250 13.06 7.38 8.13
N SER A 251 14.13 7.67 8.91
CA SER A 251 14.33 7.09 10.24
C SER A 251 13.23 7.46 11.25
N VAL A 252 12.65 8.65 11.16
CA VAL A 252 11.56 9.08 12.06
C VAL A 252 10.27 8.32 11.77
N LYS A 253 9.92 8.13 10.50
CA LYS A 253 8.77 7.29 10.11
C LYS A 253 8.89 5.90 10.74
N ARG A 254 10.04 5.26 10.57
CA ARG A 254 10.29 3.91 11.08
C ARG A 254 10.20 3.85 12.61
N GLN A 255 10.67 4.90 13.32
CA GLN A 255 10.47 5.00 14.76
C GLN A 255 8.99 5.09 15.14
N MET A 256 8.20 5.91 14.43
CA MET A 256 6.77 6.04 14.72
C MET A 256 6.01 4.73 14.44
N GLU A 257 6.33 4.04 13.35
CA GLU A 257 5.79 2.72 13.06
C GLU A 257 6.17 1.68 14.13
N GLY A 258 7.42 1.72 14.61
CA GLY A 258 7.86 0.88 15.72
C GLY A 258 7.14 1.20 17.05
N ILE A 259 6.90 2.48 17.36
CA ILE A 259 6.11 2.88 18.53
C ILE A 259 4.66 2.36 18.38
N LEU A 260 4.05 2.52 17.21
CA LEU A 260 2.71 2.00 16.94
C LEU A 260 2.64 0.48 17.16
N GLN A 261 3.63 -0.25 16.66
CA GLN A 261 3.74 -1.69 16.89
C GLN A 261 3.79 -2.01 18.40
N LYS A 262 4.65 -1.32 19.16
CA LYS A 262 4.77 -1.54 20.61
C LYS A 262 3.50 -1.18 21.39
N ILE A 263 2.74 -0.19 20.96
CA ILE A 263 1.43 0.13 21.53
C ILE A 263 0.49 -1.09 21.46
N PHE A 264 0.34 -1.67 20.27
CA PHE A 264 -0.58 -2.80 20.09
C PHE A 264 -0.05 -4.09 20.73
N GLU A 265 1.25 -4.33 20.74
CA GLU A 265 1.87 -5.44 21.46
C GLU A 265 1.59 -5.32 22.96
N ARG A 266 1.77 -4.12 23.57
CA ARG A 266 1.50 -3.89 24.99
C ARG A 266 0.03 -3.99 25.30
N ALA A 267 -0.83 -3.40 24.51
CA ALA A 267 -2.28 -3.51 24.65
C ALA A 267 -2.76 -4.96 24.63
N LYS A 268 -2.22 -5.78 23.73
CA LYS A 268 -2.49 -7.22 23.66
C LYS A 268 -2.04 -7.96 24.92
N GLN A 269 -0.86 -7.63 25.47
CA GLN A 269 -0.38 -8.21 26.74
C GLN A 269 -1.35 -7.93 27.89
N ILE A 270 -1.78 -6.67 28.04
CA ILE A 270 -2.76 -6.26 29.07
C ILE A 270 -4.08 -7.02 28.89
N TYR A 271 -4.58 -7.09 27.64
CA TYR A 271 -5.81 -7.81 27.33
C TYR A 271 -5.74 -9.29 27.73
N ILE A 272 -4.60 -9.95 27.52
CA ILE A 272 -4.42 -11.38 27.82
C ILE A 272 -4.26 -11.60 29.34
N SER A 273 -3.60 -10.67 30.07
CA SER A 273 -3.30 -10.85 31.50
C SER A 273 -4.50 -10.60 32.41
N ASP A 274 -5.23 -9.51 32.21
CA ASP A 274 -6.27 -9.07 33.12
C ASP A 274 -7.57 -8.60 32.46
N ASN A 275 -7.58 -8.49 31.13
CA ASN A 275 -8.73 -8.05 30.34
C ASN A 275 -9.23 -6.62 30.67
N GLU A 276 -8.47 -5.83 31.42
CA GLU A 276 -8.83 -4.48 31.85
C GLU A 276 -8.43 -3.40 30.85
N ILE A 277 -8.74 -3.60 29.59
CA ILE A 277 -8.47 -2.61 28.52
C ILE A 277 -9.71 -2.42 27.64
N GLU A 278 -10.07 -1.17 27.42
CA GLU A 278 -11.17 -0.83 26.50
C GLU A 278 -10.73 -0.98 25.07
N ILE A 279 -11.39 -1.88 24.32
CA ILE A 279 -11.12 -2.19 22.93
C ILE A 279 -12.40 -2.42 22.14
N ALA A 280 -12.39 -2.06 20.86
CA ALA A 280 -13.46 -2.43 19.94
C ALA A 280 -13.41 -3.94 19.63
N SER A 281 -14.59 -4.53 19.37
CA SER A 281 -14.73 -5.97 19.09
C SER A 281 -13.80 -6.48 17.98
N ILE A 282 -13.50 -5.64 16.99
CA ILE A 282 -12.57 -6.02 15.91
C ILE A 282 -11.12 -6.12 16.39
N ILE A 283 -10.69 -5.27 17.32
CA ILE A 283 -9.36 -5.35 17.93
C ILE A 283 -9.29 -6.55 18.87
N GLU A 284 -10.38 -6.86 19.57
CA GLU A 284 -10.47 -8.07 20.40
C GLU A 284 -10.24 -9.34 19.57
N LYS A 285 -10.90 -9.47 18.40
CA LYS A 285 -10.68 -10.59 17.49
C LYS A 285 -9.21 -10.71 17.06
N LEU A 286 -8.55 -9.58 16.77
CA LEU A 286 -7.12 -9.54 16.43
C LEU A 286 -6.25 -9.99 17.61
N PHE A 287 -6.56 -9.56 18.82
CA PHE A 287 -5.79 -9.96 20.02
C PHE A 287 -5.94 -11.44 20.34
N ARG A 288 -7.11 -12.02 20.07
CA ARG A 288 -7.36 -13.46 20.21
C ARG A 288 -6.81 -14.30 19.06
N ASN A 289 -6.19 -13.67 18.04
CA ASN A 289 -5.75 -14.31 16.80
C ASN A 289 -6.90 -15.06 16.07
N GLU A 290 -8.12 -14.56 16.16
CA GLU A 290 -9.25 -15.13 15.46
C GLU A 290 -9.14 -14.89 13.96
N LYS A 291 -9.64 -15.85 13.16
CA LYS A 291 -9.70 -15.69 11.70
C LYS A 291 -10.75 -14.62 11.37
N LEU A 292 -10.33 -13.52 10.77
CA LEU A 292 -11.26 -12.47 10.34
C LEU A 292 -12.05 -12.89 9.11
N SER A 293 -13.34 -12.56 9.10
CA SER A 293 -14.14 -12.52 7.88
C SER A 293 -13.76 -11.31 7.01
N VAL A 294 -14.24 -11.28 5.77
CA VAL A 294 -14.08 -10.10 4.90
C VAL A 294 -14.77 -8.89 5.52
N GLU A 295 -15.97 -9.06 6.07
CA GLU A 295 -16.70 -7.99 6.75
C GLU A 295 -15.93 -7.41 7.94
N ASP A 296 -15.32 -8.28 8.76
CA ASP A 296 -14.51 -7.86 9.89
C ASP A 296 -13.27 -7.07 9.41
N TYR A 297 -12.58 -7.56 8.38
CA TYR A 297 -11.40 -6.87 7.84
C TYR A 297 -11.72 -5.48 7.29
N LEU A 298 -12.88 -5.32 6.66
CA LEU A 298 -13.33 -4.05 6.10
C LEU A 298 -13.66 -2.98 7.16
N LYS A 299 -13.81 -3.36 8.44
CA LYS A 299 -13.95 -2.43 9.57
C LYS A 299 -12.63 -1.78 9.98
N LEU A 300 -11.50 -2.28 9.47
CA LEU A 300 -10.16 -1.82 9.83
C LEU A 300 -9.68 -0.74 8.85
N ASP A 301 -9.39 0.43 9.38
CA ASP A 301 -8.74 1.55 8.71
C ASP A 301 -7.85 2.34 9.69
N ASP A 302 -7.16 3.38 9.22
CA ASP A 302 -6.28 4.18 10.08
C ASP A 302 -7.03 4.79 11.28
N THR A 303 -8.30 5.15 11.09
CA THR A 303 -9.13 5.75 12.14
C THR A 303 -9.36 4.77 13.28
N THR A 304 -9.60 3.49 12.97
CA THR A 304 -9.80 2.44 13.97
C THR A 304 -8.58 2.30 14.88
N LEU A 305 -7.38 2.30 14.34
CA LEU A 305 -6.16 2.18 15.14
C LEU A 305 -5.86 3.46 15.93
N LEU A 306 -5.97 4.63 15.27
CA LEU A 306 -5.70 5.92 15.92
C LEU A 306 -6.68 6.22 17.04
N TYR A 307 -7.94 5.81 16.93
CA TYR A 307 -8.91 5.90 18.02
C TYR A 307 -8.40 5.19 19.28
N HIS A 308 -7.92 3.96 19.16
CA HIS A 308 -7.39 3.20 20.29
C HIS A 308 -6.12 3.83 20.86
N VAL A 309 -5.20 4.30 20.00
CA VAL A 309 -4.01 5.03 20.47
C VAL A 309 -4.41 6.26 21.28
N SER A 310 -5.43 7.00 20.84
CA SER A 310 -5.94 8.17 21.58
C SER A 310 -6.59 7.78 22.88
N LEU A 311 -7.42 6.74 22.88
CA LEU A 311 -8.13 6.23 24.08
C LEU A 311 -7.14 5.76 25.16
N TRP A 312 -6.11 5.02 24.77
CA TRP A 312 -5.15 4.42 25.70
C TRP A 312 -4.11 5.39 26.28
N GLN A 313 -4.11 6.66 25.90
CA GLN A 313 -3.26 7.68 26.54
C GLN A 313 -3.52 7.79 28.05
N GLU A 314 -4.75 7.54 28.48
CA GLU A 314 -5.17 7.61 29.86
C GLU A 314 -5.31 6.21 30.53
N ASN A 315 -4.72 5.18 29.92
CA ASN A 315 -4.72 3.83 30.50
C ASN A 315 -3.90 3.79 31.80
N LYS A 316 -4.30 2.93 32.74
CA LYS A 316 -3.60 2.74 34.03
C LYS A 316 -2.20 2.17 33.89
N ASP A 317 -1.96 1.40 32.80
CA ASP A 317 -0.63 0.90 32.48
C ASP A 317 0.26 2.04 31.99
N GLU A 318 1.29 2.36 32.79
CA GLU A 318 2.20 3.49 32.51
C GLU A 318 2.94 3.33 31.17
N ILE A 319 3.30 2.09 30.79
CA ILE A 319 4.00 1.80 29.54
C ILE A 319 3.09 2.11 28.35
N LEU A 320 1.88 1.58 28.34
CA LEU A 320 0.92 1.80 27.27
C LEU A 320 0.57 3.30 27.13
N SER A 321 0.22 3.95 28.26
CA SER A 321 -0.09 5.38 28.30
C SER A 321 1.05 6.22 27.72
N ARG A 322 2.29 5.95 28.13
CA ARG A 322 3.48 6.68 27.68
C ARG A 322 3.80 6.47 26.20
N LEU A 323 3.65 5.23 25.70
CA LEU A 323 3.82 4.94 24.26
C LEU A 323 2.78 5.69 23.43
N CYS A 324 1.50 5.68 23.84
CA CYS A 324 0.43 6.40 23.15
C CYS A 324 0.66 7.91 23.14
N LYS A 325 1.02 8.51 24.27
CA LYS A 325 1.39 9.92 24.36
C LYS A 325 2.60 10.25 23.48
N SER A 326 3.62 9.38 23.47
CA SER A 326 4.80 9.56 22.60
C SER A 326 4.45 9.53 21.12
N PHE A 327 3.53 8.65 20.71
CA PHE A 327 3.06 8.59 19.33
C PHE A 327 2.28 9.85 18.95
N ILE A 328 1.27 10.24 19.76
CA ILE A 328 0.42 11.41 19.48
C ILE A 328 1.21 12.71 19.48
N GLU A 329 2.10 12.90 20.45
CA GLU A 329 2.93 14.10 20.58
C GLU A 329 4.19 14.06 19.69
N ARG A 330 4.35 13.01 18.90
CA ARG A 330 5.53 12.82 18.04
C ARG A 330 6.86 12.87 18.82
N LYS A 331 6.88 12.33 20.03
CA LYS A 331 8.10 12.22 20.84
C LYS A 331 8.94 11.03 20.36
N LYS A 332 10.11 11.34 19.81
CA LYS A 332 11.05 10.33 19.30
C LYS A 332 11.86 9.74 20.44
N PHE A 333 12.20 8.46 20.32
CA PHE A 333 13.19 7.82 21.16
C PHE A 333 14.62 8.15 20.70
N LYS A 334 15.57 8.05 21.62
CA LYS A 334 16.99 8.16 21.27
C LYS A 334 17.38 6.99 20.37
N LYS A 335 18.07 7.29 19.27
CA LYS A 335 18.58 6.28 18.35
C LYS A 335 20.03 5.99 18.69
N TYR A 336 20.37 4.72 18.77
CA TYR A 336 21.72 4.21 18.82
C TYR A 336 22.00 3.41 17.56
N THR A 337 23.15 3.63 16.93
CA THR A 337 23.59 2.88 15.76
C THR A 337 24.76 2.02 16.19
N PHE A 338 24.67 0.72 15.97
CA PHE A 338 25.73 -0.24 16.23
C PHE A 338 26.53 -0.51 14.96
N SER A 339 27.84 -0.78 15.10
CA SER A 339 28.70 -1.25 14.00
C SER A 339 28.47 -2.72 13.68
N GLN A 340 29.19 -3.27 12.70
CA GLN A 340 29.03 -4.67 12.26
C GLN A 340 29.22 -5.75 13.35
N ASP A 341 29.86 -5.46 14.49
CA ASP A 341 29.94 -6.32 15.68
C ASP A 341 28.78 -6.09 16.66
N SER A 342 27.58 -5.98 16.12
CA SER A 342 26.39 -5.51 16.83
C SER A 342 25.98 -6.30 18.07
N HIS A 343 26.12 -7.63 18.07
CA HIS A 343 25.67 -8.47 19.19
C HIS A 343 26.37 -8.14 20.52
N ILE A 344 27.70 -7.94 20.51
CA ILE A 344 28.47 -7.57 21.72
C ILE A 344 28.06 -6.18 22.20
N GLN A 345 27.89 -5.24 21.28
CA GLN A 345 27.48 -3.86 21.60
C GLN A 345 26.07 -3.79 22.14
N ILE A 346 25.14 -4.55 21.56
CA ILE A 346 23.76 -4.67 22.02
C ILE A 346 23.71 -5.27 23.42
N THR A 347 24.48 -6.33 23.69
CA THR A 347 24.56 -6.94 25.02
C THR A 347 25.05 -5.96 26.07
N LYS A 348 26.16 -5.27 25.81
CA LYS A 348 26.69 -4.23 26.71
C LYS A 348 25.71 -3.07 26.92
N PHE A 349 24.95 -2.70 25.90
CA PHE A 349 23.93 -1.66 25.99
C PHE A 349 22.77 -2.11 26.89
N LYS A 350 22.33 -3.37 26.76
CA LYS A 350 21.30 -3.95 27.62
C LYS A 350 21.77 -4.05 29.09
N GLU A 351 23.00 -4.47 29.32
CA GLU A 351 23.63 -4.49 30.64
C GLU A 351 23.62 -3.10 31.29
N LYS A 352 24.04 -2.06 30.50
CA LYS A 352 24.04 -0.68 30.98
C LYS A 352 22.65 -0.13 31.30
N ILE A 353 21.64 -0.49 30.52
CA ILE A 353 20.24 -0.15 30.83
C ILE A 353 19.84 -0.76 32.17
N ASN A 354 20.12 -2.05 32.41
CA ASN A 354 19.77 -2.73 33.64
C ASN A 354 20.49 -2.16 34.86
N GLU A 355 21.77 -1.79 34.72
CA GLU A 355 22.50 -1.04 35.76
C GLU A 355 21.76 0.26 36.13
N LEU A 356 21.41 1.08 35.13
CA LEU A 356 20.72 2.34 35.34
C LEU A 356 19.32 2.15 35.98
N LEU A 357 18.61 1.07 35.63
CA LEU A 357 17.32 0.75 36.26
C LEU A 357 17.51 0.41 37.72
N LEU A 358 18.49 -0.42 38.06
CA LEU A 358 18.82 -0.78 39.46
C LEU A 358 19.25 0.43 40.27
N GLU A 359 20.08 1.32 39.71
CA GLU A 359 20.47 2.59 40.35
C GLU A 359 19.26 3.48 40.67
N ASN A 360 18.16 3.35 39.93
CA ASN A 360 16.91 4.10 40.14
C ASN A 360 15.83 3.27 40.83
N ASN A 361 16.19 2.19 41.53
CA ASN A 361 15.28 1.28 42.27
C ASN A 361 14.18 0.67 41.36
N LYS A 362 14.48 0.42 40.11
CA LYS A 362 13.59 -0.28 39.16
C LYS A 362 14.12 -1.69 38.88
N PRO A 363 13.23 -2.68 38.67
CA PRO A 363 13.66 -4.03 38.33
C PRO A 363 14.39 -4.04 36.98
N PRO A 364 15.36 -4.97 36.81
CA PRO A 364 16.02 -5.16 35.52
C PRO A 364 15.04 -5.73 34.48
N ILE A 365 15.31 -5.47 33.22
CA ILE A 365 14.53 -5.99 32.10
C ILE A 365 15.00 -7.41 31.80
N GLU A 366 14.10 -8.39 31.94
CA GLU A 366 14.36 -9.80 31.63
C GLU A 366 14.18 -10.09 30.13
N ASP A 367 13.16 -9.52 29.51
CA ASP A 367 12.84 -9.72 28.10
C ASP A 367 12.62 -8.38 27.38
N TYR A 368 13.67 -7.90 26.75
CA TYR A 368 13.67 -6.63 26.03
C TYR A 368 12.66 -6.57 24.87
N SER A 369 12.25 -7.71 24.32
CA SER A 369 11.24 -7.76 23.27
C SER A 369 9.86 -7.32 23.75
N LYS A 370 9.61 -7.43 25.06
CA LYS A 370 8.35 -7.04 25.71
C LYS A 370 8.35 -5.63 26.27
N GLU A 371 9.49 -4.96 26.21
CA GLU A 371 9.67 -3.62 26.79
C GLU A 371 9.61 -2.54 25.70
N TYR A 372 9.13 -1.35 26.09
CA TYR A 372 8.83 -0.26 25.14
C TYR A 372 10.05 0.50 24.58
N PHE A 373 11.24 0.34 25.13
CA PHE A 373 12.42 1.07 24.66
C PHE A 373 13.29 0.29 23.71
N TYR A 374 12.90 -0.92 23.32
CA TYR A 374 13.69 -1.72 22.40
C TYR A 374 12.93 -1.91 21.09
N ILE A 375 13.43 -1.23 20.07
CA ILE A 375 12.99 -1.41 18.70
C ILE A 375 14.24 -1.78 17.92
N GLU A 376 14.33 -3.02 17.47
CA GLU A 376 15.39 -3.50 16.62
C GLU A 376 15.06 -3.16 15.17
N ASP A 377 16.05 -2.60 14.48
CA ASP A 377 15.97 -2.23 13.09
C ASP A 377 16.96 -3.08 12.30
N ASP A 378 16.51 -4.24 11.83
CA ASP A 378 17.27 -5.11 10.95
C ASP A 378 17.35 -4.48 9.55
N ARG A 379 18.52 -3.97 9.19
CA ARG A 379 18.82 -3.50 7.84
C ARG A 379 19.58 -4.54 7.06
#